data_2c35362af05a374526938f2ad6699808
#
_entry.id   2c35362af05a374526938f2ad6699808
#
_cell.length_a   1.000
_cell.length_b   1.000
_cell.length_c   1.000
_cell.angle_alpha   90.00
_cell.angle_beta   90.00
_cell.angle_gamma   90.00
#
_symmetry.space_group_name_H-M   'P 1'
#
loop_
_entity.id
_entity.type
_entity.pdbx_description
1 polymer ?
#
loop_
_entity_poly.entity_id
_entity_poly.type
_entity_poly.pdbx_seq_one_letter_code
_entity_poly.pdbx_strand_id
1 'polypeptide(L)'
;MKKLFLIFVAVSPRFTSFAQVNVLDASTIPATLKENAHSVKREEKIDFEVKDIDAARLSVHQVYTVLDAEGNDALDFFEYSTAFRKLEDAEIKVYDAHGKFINKYKLKEMLAEAFDQALVEDGKYYRFRVTAPAYPITVQYDYEVKYKGTLMYPDFDIAEPDQSVESSIYTATVPADIDLRYLSRNINLTPAISTQGKNKIYRWSVTNLPATEDEEGTAQDNSICPQVLIAPNKFSMDDNNGDLTSWKSFGLWYGSLARNANNLSDDTKKRLQTMVSGASNDKEKMKIIYNYLQRNFRYVSIQLGIGGFKPFDAAFVDQKKYGDCKALSNYMQACLSAVGITSYQALIRAEYNSEPVDPAFPKNWFDHVILCVPSNKDTIWLECTSNTTDFGVLGNFTENKKALLITNDGGVLVSTPKSTASENKFNSTTKIVLNDDASGESETDIKTTGEYKQELMHFVMNENKDDQQKYLVSRLGFLQPDELVFTKDLKNDSSEMAFKLAVEKVPEFTAGSKMFLSPRIYKIWSSRIPGDDKRKYDFYFPCPFIKTDTTIYQLPEDYTVENLPRPRDEKFEYGFYKTNYSYNESNNTITTIASLQLNQNVIPAEKYQYIRKFFGGVIEEYTEKIVIRKK
;
A
#
# COMPACT_ATOMS: atom_id res chain seq x y z
N MET A 1 -81.80 -35.07 53.13
CA MET A 1 -80.75 -34.05 53.06
C MET A 1 -79.48 -34.70 52.49
N LYS A 2 -79.21 -34.55 51.14
CA LYS A 2 -78.02 -35.09 50.50
C LYS A 2 -77.08 -33.92 50.32
N LYS A 3 -75.91 -33.99 50.94
CA LYS A 3 -74.81 -33.00 50.72
C LYS A 3 -74.01 -33.35 49.48
N LEU A 4 -74.01 -32.44 48.54
CA LEU A 4 -73.20 -32.52 47.32
C LEU A 4 -71.83 -31.93 47.62
N PHE A 5 -70.75 -32.71 47.43
CA PHE A 5 -69.36 -32.26 47.54
C PHE A 5 -68.89 -31.85 46.11
N LEU A 6 -68.60 -30.57 45.91
CA LEU A 6 -67.95 -30.08 44.72
C LEU A 6 -66.40 -30.16 44.89
N ILE A 7 -65.76 -30.97 44.08
CA ILE A 7 -64.28 -31.02 43.98
C ILE A 7 -63.86 -29.95 42.99
N PHE A 8 -63.17 -28.92 43.46
CA PHE A 8 -62.48 -27.94 42.64
C PHE A 8 -61.11 -28.52 42.17
N VAL A 9 -60.95 -28.86 40.88
CA VAL A 9 -59.66 -29.19 40.30
C VAL A 9 -59.00 -27.89 39.90
N ALA A 10 -57.94 -27.46 40.63
CA ALA A 10 -57.12 -26.33 40.28
C ALA A 10 -56.18 -26.72 39.12
N VAL A 11 -56.49 -26.28 37.94
CA VAL A 11 -55.58 -26.37 36.78
C VAL A 11 -54.57 -25.21 36.89
N SER A 12 -53.34 -25.50 37.32
CA SER A 12 -52.21 -24.53 37.26
C SER A 12 -51.76 -24.35 35.83
N PRO A 13 -51.78 -23.12 35.28
CA PRO A 13 -51.18 -22.87 33.96
C PRO A 13 -49.66 -23.04 34.07
N ARG A 14 -49.11 -24.03 33.37
CA ARG A 14 -47.66 -24.08 33.11
C ARG A 14 -47.29 -22.94 32.17
N PHE A 15 -46.75 -21.87 32.71
CA PHE A 15 -46.03 -20.88 31.91
C PHE A 15 -44.74 -21.57 31.39
N THR A 16 -44.73 -21.96 30.14
CA THR A 16 -43.50 -22.23 29.42
C THR A 16 -42.79 -20.89 29.25
N SER A 17 -41.82 -20.63 30.11
CA SER A 17 -40.88 -19.54 29.94
C SER A 17 -40.10 -19.85 28.66
N PHE A 18 -40.44 -19.19 27.55
CA PHE A 18 -39.53 -19.10 26.42
C PHE A 18 -38.32 -18.32 26.91
N ALA A 19 -37.19 -19.00 27.09
CA ALA A 19 -35.93 -18.32 27.30
C ALA A 19 -35.76 -17.31 26.17
N GLN A 20 -35.69 -16.04 26.51
CA GLN A 20 -35.41 -14.99 25.54
C GLN A 20 -34.01 -15.30 24.96
N VAL A 21 -33.95 -15.66 23.68
CA VAL A 21 -32.68 -15.97 23.00
C VAL A 21 -31.83 -14.72 23.10
N ASN A 22 -30.67 -14.84 23.75
CA ASN A 22 -29.71 -13.74 23.79
C ASN A 22 -29.09 -13.59 22.40
N VAL A 23 -29.46 -12.53 21.72
CA VAL A 23 -29.00 -12.26 20.34
C VAL A 23 -27.46 -12.19 20.24
N LEU A 24 -26.77 -11.90 21.35
CA LEU A 24 -25.30 -11.82 21.41
C LEU A 24 -24.64 -13.18 21.71
N ASP A 25 -25.40 -14.27 21.93
CA ASP A 25 -24.84 -15.61 22.10
C ASP A 25 -24.26 -16.09 20.76
N ALA A 26 -22.96 -16.44 20.73
CA ALA A 26 -22.25 -16.89 19.54
C ALA A 26 -22.82 -18.20 18.94
N SER A 27 -23.57 -18.98 19.75
CA SER A 27 -24.25 -20.19 19.26
C SER A 27 -25.41 -19.90 18.33
N THR A 28 -25.96 -18.68 18.36
CA THR A 28 -27.04 -18.23 17.46
C THR A 28 -26.57 -17.89 16.05
N ILE A 29 -25.26 -17.74 15.81
CA ILE A 29 -24.70 -17.46 14.50
C ILE A 29 -24.97 -18.65 13.57
N PRO A 30 -25.60 -18.44 12.40
CA PRO A 30 -25.78 -19.47 11.38
C PRO A 30 -24.47 -20.16 10.99
N ALA A 31 -24.50 -21.49 10.79
CA ALA A 31 -23.30 -22.24 10.43
C ALA A 31 -22.65 -21.71 9.15
N THR A 32 -23.46 -21.30 8.17
CA THR A 32 -23.01 -20.74 6.89
C THR A 32 -22.24 -19.42 7.03
N LEU A 33 -22.41 -18.68 8.12
CA LEU A 33 -21.67 -17.44 8.40
C LEU A 33 -20.39 -17.70 9.22
N LYS A 34 -20.16 -18.95 9.65
CA LYS A 34 -18.90 -19.37 10.30
C LYS A 34 -17.94 -20.03 9.33
N GLU A 35 -18.41 -20.39 8.13
CA GLU A 35 -17.58 -20.98 7.10
C GLU A 35 -16.60 -19.92 6.53
N ASN A 36 -15.30 -20.20 6.55
CA ASN A 36 -14.24 -19.33 6.08
C ASN A 36 -14.26 -17.92 6.71
N ALA A 37 -14.76 -17.80 7.93
CA ALA A 37 -14.83 -16.55 8.66
C ALA A 37 -14.08 -16.64 9.98
N HIS A 38 -13.22 -15.67 10.26
CA HIS A 38 -12.56 -15.48 11.56
C HIS A 38 -13.32 -14.50 12.45
N SER A 39 -14.17 -13.67 11.85
CA SER A 39 -15.11 -12.81 12.57
C SER A 39 -16.47 -12.72 11.87
N VAL A 40 -17.51 -12.37 12.63
CA VAL A 40 -18.87 -12.16 12.12
C VAL A 40 -19.38 -10.78 12.55
N LYS A 41 -19.67 -9.92 11.59
CA LYS A 41 -20.39 -8.67 11.81
C LYS A 41 -21.87 -9.00 12.07
N ARG A 42 -22.27 -9.09 13.35
CA ARG A 42 -23.62 -9.50 13.77
C ARG A 42 -24.67 -8.45 13.44
N GLU A 43 -24.34 -7.21 13.73
CA GLU A 43 -25.20 -6.06 13.45
C GLU A 43 -24.32 -4.85 13.12
N GLU A 44 -24.73 -4.11 12.10
CA GLU A 44 -24.17 -2.80 11.81
C GLU A 44 -25.30 -1.84 11.42
N LYS A 45 -25.28 -0.66 12.00
CA LYS A 45 -26.14 0.47 11.64
C LYS A 45 -25.27 1.71 11.52
N ILE A 46 -25.21 2.24 10.33
CA ILE A 46 -24.52 3.50 10.01
C ILE A 46 -25.58 4.51 9.59
N ASP A 47 -25.70 5.60 10.34
CA ASP A 47 -26.59 6.71 10.03
C ASP A 47 -25.73 7.95 9.73
N PHE A 48 -25.70 8.38 8.46
CA PHE A 48 -24.98 9.55 7.98
C PHE A 48 -25.98 10.64 7.61
N GLU A 49 -26.02 11.72 8.39
CA GLU A 49 -26.92 12.86 8.19
C GLU A 49 -26.13 14.08 7.69
N VAL A 50 -26.33 14.48 6.44
CA VAL A 50 -25.84 15.73 5.88
C VAL A 50 -26.82 16.84 6.22
N LYS A 51 -26.36 17.86 6.93
CA LYS A 51 -27.17 19.02 7.33
C LYS A 51 -27.06 20.18 6.36
N ASP A 52 -25.84 20.38 5.83
CA ASP A 52 -25.50 21.37 4.83
C ASP A 52 -24.23 20.92 4.08
N ILE A 53 -23.82 21.67 3.05
CA ILE A 53 -22.62 21.37 2.23
C ILE A 53 -21.31 21.36 3.05
N ASP A 54 -21.28 21.94 4.25
CA ASP A 54 -20.14 22.00 5.16
C ASP A 54 -20.35 21.19 6.45
N ALA A 55 -21.53 20.61 6.67
CA ALA A 55 -21.90 20.03 7.95
C ALA A 55 -22.61 18.68 7.81
N ALA A 56 -22.09 17.68 8.49
CA ALA A 56 -22.72 16.37 8.59
C ALA A 56 -22.46 15.71 9.97
N ARG A 57 -23.21 14.66 10.27
CA ARG A 57 -23.04 13.80 11.43
C ARG A 57 -23.07 12.35 11.00
N LEU A 58 -22.20 11.54 11.60
CA LEU A 58 -22.16 10.11 11.48
C LEU A 58 -22.42 9.49 12.85
N SER A 59 -23.37 8.55 12.92
CA SER A 59 -23.60 7.71 14.09
C SER A 59 -23.43 6.26 13.66
N VAL A 60 -22.64 5.51 14.41
CA VAL A 60 -22.30 4.12 14.08
C VAL A 60 -22.58 3.22 15.29
N HIS A 61 -23.25 2.14 15.00
CA HIS A 61 -23.43 1.00 15.89
C HIS A 61 -22.97 -0.27 15.19
N GLN A 62 -22.00 -0.98 15.75
CA GLN A 62 -21.43 -2.21 15.21
C GLN A 62 -21.30 -3.27 16.30
N VAL A 63 -21.63 -4.50 15.96
CA VAL A 63 -21.45 -5.67 16.84
C VAL A 63 -20.71 -6.75 16.07
N TYR A 64 -19.54 -7.14 16.58
CA TYR A 64 -18.73 -8.20 16.01
C TYR A 64 -18.60 -9.37 16.99
N THR A 65 -18.72 -10.59 16.49
CA THR A 65 -18.31 -11.80 17.21
C THR A 65 -17.03 -12.33 16.56
N VAL A 66 -15.94 -12.33 17.31
CA VAL A 66 -14.63 -12.87 16.89
C VAL A 66 -14.59 -14.34 17.25
N LEU A 67 -14.35 -15.19 16.25
CA LEU A 67 -14.46 -16.64 16.36
C LEU A 67 -13.16 -17.28 16.85
N ASP A 68 -12.03 -16.72 16.45
CA ASP A 68 -10.68 -17.18 16.78
C ASP A 68 -9.65 -16.04 16.73
N ALA A 69 -8.37 -16.35 16.91
CA ALA A 69 -7.30 -15.35 17.01
C ALA A 69 -7.00 -14.64 15.68
N GLU A 70 -7.32 -15.22 14.53
CA GLU A 70 -7.11 -14.60 13.22
C GLU A 70 -8.11 -13.46 12.97
N GLY A 71 -9.28 -13.50 13.63
CA GLY A 71 -10.27 -12.42 13.58
C GLY A 71 -10.02 -11.25 14.53
N ASN A 72 -8.88 -11.17 15.22
CA ASN A 72 -8.61 -10.15 16.25
C ASN A 72 -8.62 -8.71 15.76
N ASP A 73 -8.51 -8.45 14.47
CA ASP A 73 -8.62 -7.09 13.91
C ASP A 73 -9.98 -6.48 14.19
N ALA A 74 -11.04 -7.28 14.30
CA ALA A 74 -12.36 -6.82 14.72
C ALA A 74 -12.43 -6.39 16.22
N LEU A 75 -11.39 -6.66 17.02
CA LEU A 75 -11.26 -6.18 18.41
C LEU A 75 -10.54 -4.84 18.52
N ASP A 76 -10.07 -4.30 17.40
CA ASP A 76 -9.39 -3.02 17.36
C ASP A 76 -10.36 -1.90 17.01
N PHE A 77 -10.68 -1.05 17.98
CA PHE A 77 -11.32 0.22 17.70
C PHE A 77 -10.28 1.19 17.16
N PHE A 78 -10.56 1.74 15.98
CA PHE A 78 -9.72 2.76 15.35
C PHE A 78 -10.60 3.85 14.76
N GLU A 79 -10.41 5.09 15.19
CA GLU A 79 -11.04 6.27 14.64
C GLU A 79 -10.10 7.46 14.66
N TYR A 80 -10.34 8.45 13.79
CA TYR A 80 -9.49 9.64 13.73
C TYR A 80 -10.31 10.93 13.80
N SER A 81 -9.66 11.99 14.27
CA SER A 81 -10.18 13.35 14.24
C SER A 81 -9.19 14.29 13.55
N THR A 82 -9.74 15.23 12.79
CA THR A 82 -9.00 16.33 12.14
C THR A 82 -9.78 17.63 12.34
N ALA A 83 -9.33 18.75 11.77
CA ALA A 83 -10.09 20.00 11.74
C ALA A 83 -11.49 19.84 11.13
N PHE A 84 -11.64 18.92 10.15
CA PHE A 84 -12.89 18.72 9.40
C PHE A 84 -13.74 17.56 9.89
N ARG A 85 -13.21 16.71 10.75
CA ARG A 85 -13.88 15.51 11.25
C ARG A 85 -13.50 15.28 12.70
N LYS A 86 -14.47 15.22 13.60
CA LYS A 86 -14.22 15.10 15.04
C LYS A 86 -15.01 13.95 15.63
N LEU A 87 -14.31 12.99 16.22
CA LEU A 87 -14.92 11.99 17.09
C LEU A 87 -15.43 12.68 18.34
N GLU A 88 -16.77 12.65 18.57
CA GLU A 88 -17.40 13.34 19.70
C GLU A 88 -17.64 12.41 20.88
N ASP A 89 -18.02 11.16 20.60
CA ASP A 89 -18.23 10.11 21.62
C ASP A 89 -17.88 8.74 21.06
N ALA A 90 -17.46 7.82 21.94
CA ALA A 90 -17.26 6.42 21.64
C ALA A 90 -17.40 5.56 22.90
N GLU A 91 -18.09 4.43 22.74
CA GLU A 91 -18.29 3.43 23.78
C GLU A 91 -18.01 2.03 23.20
N ILE A 92 -17.26 1.21 23.94
CA ILE A 92 -16.99 -0.19 23.60
C ILE A 92 -17.58 -1.05 24.70
N LYS A 93 -18.37 -2.06 24.34
CA LYS A 93 -18.87 -3.09 25.26
C LYS A 93 -18.35 -4.45 24.83
N VAL A 94 -18.01 -5.29 25.81
CA VAL A 94 -17.43 -6.62 25.58
C VAL A 94 -18.31 -7.66 26.24
N TYR A 95 -18.55 -8.77 25.54
CA TYR A 95 -19.40 -9.86 25.97
C TYR A 95 -18.70 -11.20 25.76
N ASP A 96 -18.97 -12.19 26.62
CA ASP A 96 -18.47 -13.55 26.46
C ASP A 96 -19.21 -14.33 25.33
N ALA A 97 -18.83 -15.58 25.12
CA ALA A 97 -19.41 -16.46 24.11
C ALA A 97 -20.93 -16.64 24.22
N HIS A 98 -21.49 -16.45 25.42
CA HIS A 98 -22.92 -16.55 25.70
C HIS A 98 -23.65 -15.21 25.70
N GLY A 99 -22.96 -14.14 25.27
CA GLY A 99 -23.49 -12.79 25.24
C GLY A 99 -23.66 -12.17 26.64
N LYS A 100 -22.95 -12.67 27.65
CA LYS A 100 -22.92 -12.08 28.98
C LYS A 100 -21.91 -10.92 29.00
N PHE A 101 -22.36 -9.77 29.49
CA PHE A 101 -21.52 -8.58 29.60
C PHE A 101 -20.28 -8.84 30.48
N ILE A 102 -19.11 -8.44 29.97
CA ILE A 102 -17.80 -8.55 30.64
C ILE A 102 -17.32 -7.16 31.06
N ASN A 103 -17.22 -6.22 30.13
CA ASN A 103 -16.61 -4.91 30.37
C ASN A 103 -17.12 -3.85 29.42
N LYS A 104 -16.79 -2.56 29.74
CA LYS A 104 -17.16 -1.41 28.96
C LYS A 104 -16.06 -0.35 29.04
N TYR A 105 -15.75 0.28 27.90
CA TYR A 105 -14.77 1.35 27.79
C TYR A 105 -15.39 2.56 27.10
N LYS A 106 -14.93 3.75 27.43
CA LYS A 106 -15.40 5.03 26.87
C LYS A 106 -14.26 5.76 26.18
N LEU A 107 -14.59 6.74 25.35
CA LEU A 107 -13.64 7.57 24.60
C LEU A 107 -12.44 8.06 25.44
N LYS A 108 -12.66 8.46 26.70
CA LYS A 108 -11.60 8.93 27.61
C LYS A 108 -10.57 7.85 28.00
N GLU A 109 -10.89 6.57 27.80
CA GLU A 109 -10.03 5.43 28.11
C GLU A 109 -9.26 4.94 26.87
N MET A 110 -9.56 5.50 25.70
CA MET A 110 -8.88 5.19 24.45
C MET A 110 -7.58 5.96 24.37
N LEU A 111 -6.56 5.34 23.76
CA LEU A 111 -5.30 6.00 23.47
C LEU A 111 -5.54 7.04 22.37
N ALA A 112 -5.21 8.30 22.66
CA ALA A 112 -5.26 9.38 21.69
C ALA A 112 -3.84 9.79 21.31
N GLU A 113 -3.42 9.47 20.09
CA GLU A 113 -2.09 9.77 19.56
C GLU A 113 -2.20 10.78 18.44
N ALA A 114 -1.25 11.74 18.39
CA ALA A 114 -1.08 12.56 17.20
C ALA A 114 -0.61 11.67 16.05
N PHE A 115 -0.97 12.03 14.82
CA PHE A 115 -0.34 11.44 13.64
C PHE A 115 1.19 11.61 13.75
N ASP A 116 1.95 10.76 13.09
CA ASP A 116 3.40 10.57 13.23
C ASP A 116 4.18 11.86 13.59
N GLN A 117 5.24 11.72 14.42
CA GLN A 117 6.12 12.82 14.84
C GLN A 117 6.81 13.57 13.68
N ALA A 118 6.89 12.94 12.49
CA ALA A 118 7.39 13.56 11.26
C ALA A 118 6.33 14.40 10.51
N LEU A 119 5.08 14.41 10.98
CA LEU A 119 3.95 15.08 10.35
C LEU A 119 3.49 16.26 11.22
N VAL A 120 3.36 17.43 10.59
CA VAL A 120 2.69 18.58 11.21
C VAL A 120 1.22 18.54 10.82
N GLU A 121 0.41 17.85 11.63
CA GLU A 121 -1.02 17.65 11.39
C GLU A 121 -1.86 18.11 12.59
N ASP A 122 -3.12 18.45 12.34
CA ASP A 122 -4.11 18.74 13.37
C ASP A 122 -4.91 17.50 13.80
N GLY A 123 -4.52 16.35 13.29
CA GLY A 123 -5.19 15.07 13.48
C GLY A 123 -4.76 14.30 14.72
N LYS A 124 -5.67 13.44 15.18
CA LYS A 124 -5.43 12.46 16.23
C LYS A 124 -6.07 11.14 15.85
N TYR A 125 -5.36 10.03 16.11
CA TYR A 125 -5.92 8.70 16.14
C TYR A 125 -6.44 8.40 17.54
N TYR A 126 -7.60 7.74 17.60
CA TYR A 126 -8.14 7.13 18.80
C TYR A 126 -8.10 5.62 18.60
N ARG A 127 -7.38 4.94 19.46
CA ARG A 127 -7.19 3.49 19.39
C ARG A 127 -7.52 2.83 20.70
N PHE A 128 -8.14 1.66 20.60
CA PHE A 128 -8.35 0.78 21.75
C PHE A 128 -8.41 -0.67 21.27
N ARG A 129 -7.52 -1.52 21.79
CA ARG A 129 -7.53 -2.95 21.52
C ARG A 129 -8.17 -3.71 22.69
N VAL A 130 -9.26 -4.41 22.42
CA VAL A 130 -9.87 -5.33 23.39
C VAL A 130 -9.02 -6.61 23.41
N THR A 131 -8.58 -7.01 24.60
CA THR A 131 -7.89 -8.30 24.77
C THR A 131 -8.91 -9.41 24.96
N ALA A 132 -8.87 -10.42 24.08
CA ALA A 132 -9.72 -11.61 24.19
C ALA A 132 -9.16 -12.62 25.20
N PRO A 133 -9.84 -12.91 26.30
CA PRO A 133 -9.41 -13.96 27.22
C PRO A 133 -9.71 -15.37 26.70
N ALA A 134 -10.70 -15.49 25.82
CA ALA A 134 -11.13 -16.72 25.16
C ALA A 134 -12.02 -16.39 23.96
N TYR A 135 -12.19 -17.34 23.05
CA TYR A 135 -13.04 -17.24 21.87
C TYR A 135 -14.20 -18.26 21.96
N PRO A 136 -15.36 -17.96 21.33
CA PRO A 136 -15.73 -16.68 20.73
C PRO A 136 -15.88 -15.55 21.77
N ILE A 137 -15.62 -14.32 21.32
CA ILE A 137 -15.83 -13.10 22.09
C ILE A 137 -16.62 -12.09 21.24
N THR A 138 -17.54 -11.35 21.85
CA THR A 138 -18.34 -10.35 21.14
C THR A 138 -17.99 -8.95 21.62
N VAL A 139 -17.81 -8.03 20.68
CA VAL A 139 -17.55 -6.61 20.93
C VAL A 139 -18.62 -5.78 20.25
N GLN A 140 -19.07 -4.73 20.93
CA GLN A 140 -19.99 -3.72 20.40
C GLN A 140 -19.29 -2.37 20.44
N TYR A 141 -19.35 -1.65 19.32
CA TYR A 141 -18.88 -0.27 19.16
C TYR A 141 -20.06 0.64 18.91
N ASP A 142 -20.15 1.71 19.70
CA ASP A 142 -21.11 2.81 19.52
C ASP A 142 -20.29 4.11 19.45
N TYR A 143 -20.36 4.88 18.36
CA TYR A 143 -19.62 6.13 18.28
C TYR A 143 -20.29 7.18 17.39
N GLU A 144 -19.91 8.45 17.60
CA GLU A 144 -20.43 9.59 16.86
C GLU A 144 -19.31 10.48 16.34
N VAL A 145 -19.42 10.88 15.06
CA VAL A 145 -18.48 11.78 14.40
C VAL A 145 -19.21 12.99 13.84
N LYS A 146 -18.66 14.18 14.11
CA LYS A 146 -19.13 15.44 13.55
C LYS A 146 -18.23 15.91 12.43
N TYR A 147 -18.80 16.30 11.31
CA TYR A 147 -18.12 16.86 10.15
C TYR A 147 -18.29 18.38 10.07
N LYS A 148 -17.19 19.07 9.74
CA LYS A 148 -17.11 20.50 9.38
C LYS A 148 -16.59 20.68 7.95
N GLY A 149 -16.81 19.73 7.11
CA GLY A 149 -16.43 19.68 5.71
C GLY A 149 -16.93 18.37 5.11
N THR A 150 -17.44 18.43 3.91
CA THR A 150 -18.21 17.31 3.33
C THR A 150 -17.67 16.83 1.98
N LEU A 151 -16.39 17.10 1.67
CA LEU A 151 -15.74 16.57 0.47
C LEU A 151 -15.71 15.04 0.45
N MET A 152 -15.58 14.41 1.62
CA MET A 152 -15.54 12.96 1.78
C MET A 152 -16.73 12.50 2.60
N TYR A 153 -17.62 11.74 1.96
CA TYR A 153 -18.66 10.98 2.64
C TYR A 153 -18.10 9.62 3.05
N PRO A 154 -18.51 9.05 4.20
CA PRO A 154 -18.11 7.69 4.55
C PRO A 154 -18.68 6.70 3.55
N ASP A 155 -17.84 5.79 3.09
CA ASP A 155 -18.27 4.67 2.27
C ASP A 155 -19.00 3.62 3.12
N PHE A 156 -19.73 2.74 2.49
CA PHE A 156 -20.33 1.58 3.13
C PHE A 156 -19.45 0.35 2.86
N ASP A 157 -18.46 0.13 3.74
CA ASP A 157 -17.61 -1.05 3.72
C ASP A 157 -18.35 -2.20 4.42
N ILE A 158 -19.00 -3.03 3.60
CA ILE A 158 -19.96 -4.05 4.08
C ILE A 158 -19.25 -5.13 4.88
N ALA A 159 -18.09 -5.59 4.43
CA ALA A 159 -17.27 -6.61 5.08
C ALA A 159 -15.78 -6.39 4.83
N GLU A 160 -14.96 -6.90 5.74
CA GLU A 160 -13.53 -7.08 5.57
C GLU A 160 -13.23 -8.50 5.03
N PRO A 161 -12.01 -8.80 4.57
CA PRO A 161 -11.62 -10.17 4.28
C PRO A 161 -11.82 -11.08 5.49
N ASP A 162 -12.20 -12.34 5.26
CA ASP A 162 -12.45 -13.37 6.27
C ASP A 162 -13.49 -12.98 7.33
N GLN A 163 -14.36 -12.01 6.98
CA GLN A 163 -15.46 -11.55 7.79
C GLN A 163 -16.80 -11.80 7.09
N SER A 164 -17.73 -12.48 7.76
CA SER A 164 -19.11 -12.63 7.31
C SER A 164 -20.01 -11.58 7.94
N VAL A 165 -21.19 -11.35 7.34
CA VAL A 165 -22.15 -10.34 7.80
C VAL A 165 -23.53 -10.97 8.04
N GLU A 166 -24.04 -10.86 9.26
CA GLU A 166 -25.40 -11.28 9.60
C GLU A 166 -26.40 -10.19 9.21
N SER A 167 -26.13 -8.93 9.56
CA SER A 167 -26.93 -7.77 9.16
C SER A 167 -26.10 -6.50 9.13
N SER A 168 -26.17 -5.76 8.03
CA SER A 168 -25.54 -4.44 7.91
C SER A 168 -26.45 -3.46 7.16
N ILE A 169 -26.63 -2.26 7.72
CA ILE A 169 -27.50 -1.22 7.20
C ILE A 169 -26.75 0.11 7.19
N TYR A 170 -26.76 0.76 6.05
CA TYR A 170 -26.28 2.14 5.91
C TYR A 170 -27.45 3.04 5.47
N THR A 171 -27.66 4.13 6.22
CA THR A 171 -28.66 5.15 5.91
C THR A 171 -27.97 6.50 5.68
N ALA A 172 -28.09 7.06 4.48
CA ALA A 172 -27.67 8.43 4.19
C ALA A 172 -28.89 9.33 4.08
N THR A 173 -28.98 10.37 4.90
CA THR A 173 -30.01 11.41 4.83
C THR A 173 -29.36 12.70 4.34
N VAL A 174 -29.78 13.18 3.16
CA VAL A 174 -29.20 14.37 2.52
C VAL A 174 -30.29 15.34 2.09
N PRO A 175 -30.10 16.67 2.19
CA PRO A 175 -31.00 17.65 1.57
C PRO A 175 -31.09 17.38 0.06
N ALA A 176 -32.31 17.46 -0.49
CA ALA A 176 -32.60 17.06 -1.87
C ALA A 176 -31.85 17.90 -2.93
N ASP A 177 -31.47 19.13 -2.60
CA ASP A 177 -30.72 20.06 -3.45
C ASP A 177 -29.20 19.85 -3.41
N ILE A 178 -28.68 19.14 -2.40
CA ILE A 178 -27.26 18.73 -2.32
C ILE A 178 -27.06 17.42 -3.04
N ASP A 179 -27.90 16.42 -2.72
CA ASP A 179 -27.88 15.06 -3.28
C ASP A 179 -26.52 14.34 -3.15
N LEU A 180 -26.47 13.05 -3.49
CA LEU A 180 -25.26 12.22 -3.48
C LEU A 180 -25.23 11.28 -4.70
N ARG A 181 -24.04 10.72 -4.96
CA ARG A 181 -23.81 9.65 -5.93
C ARG A 181 -23.25 8.43 -5.21
N TYR A 182 -23.49 7.26 -5.75
CA TYR A 182 -22.98 6.00 -5.20
C TYR A 182 -22.57 5.04 -6.30
N LEU A 183 -21.66 4.11 -5.96
CA LEU A 183 -21.20 3.04 -6.84
C LEU A 183 -20.99 1.77 -6.00
N SER A 184 -21.76 0.71 -6.30
CA SER A 184 -21.57 -0.59 -5.67
C SER A 184 -20.45 -1.37 -6.33
N ARG A 185 -19.61 -2.01 -5.54
CA ARG A 185 -18.48 -2.85 -5.98
C ARG A 185 -18.53 -4.22 -5.30
N ASN A 186 -18.20 -5.25 -6.05
CA ASN A 186 -18.21 -6.66 -5.63
C ASN A 186 -19.57 -7.14 -5.07
N ILE A 187 -20.60 -6.36 -5.25
CA ILE A 187 -21.99 -6.67 -4.90
C ILE A 187 -22.95 -5.89 -5.81
N ASN A 188 -24.07 -6.51 -6.16
CA ASN A 188 -25.14 -5.80 -6.84
C ASN A 188 -26.15 -5.28 -5.82
N LEU A 189 -25.89 -4.09 -5.28
CA LEU A 189 -26.68 -3.48 -4.20
C LEU A 189 -27.11 -2.07 -4.58
N THR A 190 -28.41 -1.82 -4.56
CA THR A 190 -29.02 -0.50 -4.78
C THR A 190 -29.79 -0.06 -3.54
N PRO A 191 -29.81 1.25 -3.19
CA PRO A 191 -30.54 1.73 -2.03
C PRO A 191 -32.05 1.75 -2.26
N ALA A 192 -32.81 1.54 -1.20
CA ALA A 192 -34.17 2.01 -1.12
C ALA A 192 -34.14 3.54 -0.94
N ILE A 193 -34.79 4.28 -1.83
CA ILE A 193 -34.82 5.75 -1.79
C ILE A 193 -36.21 6.20 -1.35
N SER A 194 -36.24 7.09 -0.36
CA SER A 194 -37.47 7.74 0.12
C SER A 194 -37.25 9.24 0.34
N THR A 195 -38.33 9.98 0.57
CA THR A 195 -38.26 11.42 0.86
C THR A 195 -38.99 11.73 2.16
N GLN A 196 -38.35 12.49 3.04
CA GLN A 196 -38.94 12.97 4.28
C GLN A 196 -38.71 14.48 4.39
N GLY A 197 -39.78 15.24 4.25
CA GLY A 197 -39.70 16.70 4.19
C GLY A 197 -38.88 17.17 2.99
N LYS A 198 -37.76 17.86 3.24
CA LYS A 198 -36.82 18.33 2.21
C LYS A 198 -35.65 17.38 1.98
N ASN A 199 -35.61 16.25 2.68
CA ASN A 199 -34.48 15.33 2.63
C ASN A 199 -34.80 14.10 1.77
N LYS A 200 -33.82 13.62 1.02
CA LYS A 200 -33.75 12.30 0.45
C LYS A 200 -33.06 11.36 1.43
N ILE A 201 -33.59 10.15 1.55
CA ILE A 201 -33.05 9.11 2.40
C ILE A 201 -32.67 7.94 1.50
N TYR A 202 -31.41 7.58 1.51
CA TYR A 202 -30.84 6.40 0.84
C TYR A 202 -30.58 5.33 1.89
N ARG A 203 -31.11 4.15 1.69
CA ARG A 203 -30.93 3.03 2.63
C ARG A 203 -30.45 1.80 1.89
N TRP A 204 -29.25 1.36 2.20
CA TRP A 204 -28.70 0.07 1.79
C TRP A 204 -28.84 -0.92 2.94
N SER A 205 -29.10 -2.19 2.63
CA SER A 205 -29.15 -3.25 3.64
C SER A 205 -28.68 -4.56 3.05
N VAL A 206 -27.86 -5.27 3.81
CA VAL A 206 -27.32 -6.59 3.49
C VAL A 206 -27.58 -7.52 4.66
N THR A 207 -27.93 -8.77 4.36
CA THR A 207 -28.12 -9.81 5.38
C THR A 207 -27.54 -11.13 4.89
N ASN A 208 -27.02 -11.92 5.83
CA ASN A 208 -26.53 -13.28 5.59
C ASN A 208 -25.49 -13.35 4.45
N LEU A 209 -24.48 -12.47 4.49
CA LEU A 209 -23.39 -12.44 3.52
C LEU A 209 -22.23 -13.34 4.02
N PRO A 210 -21.86 -14.40 3.29
CA PRO A 210 -20.68 -15.21 3.62
C PRO A 210 -19.39 -14.39 3.55
N ALA A 211 -18.35 -14.85 4.24
CA ALA A 211 -17.02 -14.23 4.19
C ALA A 211 -16.42 -14.31 2.78
N THR A 212 -15.70 -13.25 2.42
CA THR A 212 -14.76 -13.25 1.29
C THR A 212 -13.41 -13.64 1.83
N GLU A 213 -12.86 -14.77 1.37
CA GLU A 213 -11.55 -15.26 1.79
C GLU A 213 -10.46 -14.29 1.36
N ASP A 214 -9.52 -13.99 2.27
CA ASP A 214 -8.31 -13.25 1.91
C ASP A 214 -7.42 -14.10 1.01
N GLU A 215 -6.80 -13.46 0.04
CA GLU A 215 -5.80 -14.09 -0.84
C GLU A 215 -4.54 -13.23 -0.86
N GLU A 216 -3.47 -13.72 -0.24
CA GLU A 216 -2.19 -13.00 -0.16
C GLU A 216 -1.73 -12.52 -1.54
N GLY A 217 -1.30 -11.26 -1.63
CA GLY A 217 -0.81 -10.63 -2.88
C GLY A 217 -1.91 -10.20 -3.84
N THR A 218 -3.15 -10.01 -3.38
CA THR A 218 -4.21 -9.30 -4.12
C THR A 218 -3.99 -7.78 -4.11
N ALA A 219 -4.89 -7.03 -4.73
CA ALA A 219 -4.91 -5.58 -4.57
C ALA A 219 -5.18 -5.20 -3.11
N GLN A 220 -4.60 -4.08 -2.66
CA GLN A 220 -4.78 -3.55 -1.31
C GLN A 220 -6.19 -2.96 -1.09
N ASP A 221 -6.45 -2.51 0.12
CA ASP A 221 -7.63 -1.73 0.52
C ASP A 221 -8.97 -2.48 0.43
N ASN A 222 -8.99 -3.76 0.79
CA ASN A 222 -10.23 -4.54 0.79
C ASN A 222 -11.00 -4.49 -0.55
N SER A 223 -10.30 -4.17 -1.64
CA SER A 223 -10.90 -3.98 -2.97
C SER A 223 -11.62 -5.22 -3.50
N ILE A 224 -11.38 -6.38 -2.89
CA ILE A 224 -12.07 -7.65 -3.18
C ILE A 224 -13.38 -7.79 -2.41
N CYS A 225 -13.60 -7.01 -1.34
CA CYS A 225 -14.77 -7.10 -0.49
C CYS A 225 -15.96 -6.29 -1.03
N PRO A 226 -17.19 -6.67 -0.68
CA PRO A 226 -18.39 -5.92 -1.02
C PRO A 226 -18.41 -4.54 -0.37
N GLN A 227 -18.65 -3.50 -1.17
CA GLN A 227 -18.71 -2.10 -0.70
C GLN A 227 -19.64 -1.23 -1.55
N VAL A 228 -20.07 -0.11 -0.99
CA VAL A 228 -20.74 0.97 -1.72
C VAL A 228 -19.95 2.25 -1.51
N LEU A 229 -19.34 2.74 -2.57
CA LEU A 229 -18.66 4.02 -2.58
C LEU A 229 -19.70 5.13 -2.63
N ILE A 230 -19.51 6.19 -1.82
CA ILE A 230 -20.44 7.31 -1.71
C ILE A 230 -19.69 8.62 -1.91
N ALA A 231 -20.25 9.52 -2.70
CA ALA A 231 -19.65 10.81 -3.00
C ALA A 231 -20.70 11.93 -3.01
N PRO A 232 -20.36 13.13 -2.46
CA PRO A 232 -21.23 14.30 -2.58
C PRO A 232 -21.27 14.82 -4.01
N ASN A 233 -22.35 15.49 -4.39
CA ASN A 233 -22.39 16.33 -5.59
C ASN A 233 -21.79 17.71 -5.30
N LYS A 234 -22.18 18.31 -4.20
CA LYS A 234 -21.67 19.60 -3.71
C LYS A 234 -21.08 19.43 -2.31
N PHE A 235 -20.05 20.18 -2.02
CA PHE A 235 -19.37 20.14 -0.73
C PHE A 235 -18.77 21.50 -0.39
N SER A 236 -18.38 21.69 0.86
CA SER A 236 -17.54 22.80 1.29
C SER A 236 -16.44 22.28 2.22
N MET A 237 -15.26 22.87 2.11
CA MET A 237 -14.11 22.62 3.00
C MET A 237 -13.52 23.97 3.38
N ASP A 238 -13.63 24.36 4.66
CA ASP A 238 -13.11 25.64 5.19
C ASP A 238 -13.56 26.84 4.33
N ASP A 239 -14.88 26.99 4.16
CA ASP A 239 -15.56 28.01 3.35
C ASP A 239 -15.23 27.98 1.83
N ASN A 240 -14.53 26.94 1.35
CA ASN A 240 -14.28 26.74 -0.07
C ASN A 240 -15.30 25.75 -0.66
N ASN A 241 -16.33 26.30 -1.30
CA ASN A 241 -17.39 25.52 -1.92
C ASN A 241 -16.90 24.85 -3.21
N GLY A 242 -17.25 23.58 -3.39
CA GLY A 242 -16.86 22.76 -4.53
C GLY A 242 -18.00 21.96 -5.14
N ASP A 243 -17.77 21.52 -6.36
CA ASP A 243 -18.62 20.62 -7.13
C ASP A 243 -17.82 19.38 -7.52
N LEU A 244 -18.31 18.19 -7.15
CA LEU A 244 -17.66 16.91 -7.41
C LEU A 244 -18.43 16.07 -8.45
N THR A 245 -19.38 16.66 -9.17
CA THR A 245 -20.18 15.95 -10.19
C THR A 245 -19.35 15.53 -11.41
N SER A 246 -18.19 16.14 -11.61
CA SER A 246 -17.25 15.80 -12.69
C SER A 246 -15.79 16.02 -12.25
N TRP A 247 -14.87 15.32 -12.93
CA TRP A 247 -13.44 15.57 -12.76
C TRP A 247 -13.05 17.00 -13.11
N LYS A 248 -13.73 17.58 -14.11
CA LYS A 248 -13.53 18.98 -14.52
C LYS A 248 -13.84 19.94 -13.38
N SER A 249 -15.02 19.83 -12.77
CA SER A 249 -15.46 20.71 -11.67
C SER A 249 -14.60 20.54 -10.43
N PHE A 250 -14.22 19.30 -10.10
CA PHE A 250 -13.30 19.03 -8.98
C PHE A 250 -11.93 19.69 -9.21
N GLY A 251 -11.38 19.58 -10.42
CA GLY A 251 -10.11 20.24 -10.77
C GLY A 251 -10.19 21.77 -10.72
N LEU A 252 -11.33 22.38 -11.09
CA LEU A 252 -11.55 23.84 -10.93
C LEU A 252 -11.53 24.25 -9.46
N TRP A 253 -12.18 23.47 -8.59
CA TRP A 253 -12.14 23.72 -7.14
C TRP A 253 -10.73 23.60 -6.59
N TYR A 254 -10.01 22.50 -6.87
CA TYR A 254 -8.65 22.31 -6.40
C TYR A 254 -7.71 23.41 -6.91
N GLY A 255 -7.78 23.75 -8.20
CA GLY A 255 -6.99 24.83 -8.80
C GLY A 255 -7.28 26.21 -8.18
N SER A 256 -8.51 26.43 -7.67
CA SER A 256 -8.85 27.67 -6.99
C SER A 256 -8.10 27.84 -5.66
N LEU A 257 -7.79 26.75 -4.94
CA LEU A 257 -7.02 26.76 -3.70
C LEU A 257 -5.55 27.17 -3.93
N ALA A 258 -4.99 26.77 -5.08
CA ALA A 258 -3.61 27.08 -5.48
C ALA A 258 -3.48 28.45 -6.18
N ARG A 259 -4.59 29.20 -6.37
CA ARG A 259 -4.58 30.50 -7.06
C ARG A 259 -3.61 31.47 -6.38
N ASN A 260 -2.65 31.98 -7.16
CA ASN A 260 -1.57 32.88 -6.71
C ASN A 260 -0.50 32.23 -5.79
N ALA A 261 -0.55 30.92 -5.53
CA ALA A 261 0.46 30.24 -4.72
C ALA A 261 1.79 29.98 -5.46
N ASN A 262 1.82 30.19 -6.79
CA ASN A 262 2.99 29.92 -7.65
C ASN A 262 3.89 31.16 -7.91
N ASN A 263 3.72 32.24 -7.16
CA ASN A 263 4.52 33.44 -7.35
C ASN A 263 5.94 33.27 -6.78
N LEU A 264 6.94 33.65 -7.60
CA LEU A 264 8.35 33.73 -7.21
C LEU A 264 8.83 35.19 -7.30
N SER A 265 9.80 35.54 -6.44
CA SER A 265 10.46 36.85 -6.54
C SER A 265 11.23 36.97 -7.87
N ASP A 266 11.43 38.22 -8.33
CA ASP A 266 12.18 38.46 -9.56
C ASP A 266 13.64 38.02 -9.44
N ASP A 267 14.23 38.08 -8.24
CA ASP A 267 15.58 37.59 -7.99
C ASP A 267 15.65 36.06 -8.12
N THR A 268 14.63 35.34 -7.61
CA THR A 268 14.53 33.90 -7.76
C THR A 268 14.36 33.51 -9.24
N LYS A 269 13.50 34.22 -9.99
CA LYS A 269 13.33 34.00 -11.43
C LYS A 269 14.64 34.20 -12.19
N LYS A 270 15.38 35.30 -11.95
CA LYS A 270 16.70 35.55 -12.55
C LYS A 270 17.71 34.46 -12.21
N ARG A 271 17.77 34.02 -10.95
CA ARG A 271 18.63 32.92 -10.52
C ARG A 271 18.34 31.63 -11.29
N LEU A 272 17.07 31.25 -11.43
CA LEU A 272 16.66 30.08 -12.21
C LEU A 272 17.03 30.20 -13.68
N GLN A 273 16.77 31.34 -14.32
CA GLN A 273 17.14 31.61 -15.71
C GLN A 273 18.65 31.51 -15.94
N THR A 274 19.46 32.05 -15.02
CA THR A 274 20.92 31.93 -15.04
C THR A 274 21.34 30.46 -14.86
N MET A 275 20.71 29.72 -13.96
CA MET A 275 21.02 28.31 -13.71
C MET A 275 20.87 27.44 -14.96
N VAL A 276 19.87 27.72 -15.80
CA VAL A 276 19.59 26.94 -17.00
C VAL A 276 20.15 27.57 -18.29
N SER A 277 20.92 28.67 -18.22
CA SER A 277 21.39 29.41 -19.41
C SER A 277 22.26 28.60 -20.35
N GLY A 278 22.96 27.56 -19.84
CA GLY A 278 23.77 26.63 -20.63
C GLY A 278 23.03 25.41 -21.17
N ALA A 279 21.75 25.25 -20.85
CA ALA A 279 20.99 24.08 -21.29
C ALA A 279 20.65 24.15 -22.77
N SER A 280 20.86 23.05 -23.49
CA SER A 280 20.66 22.94 -24.95
C SER A 280 19.18 22.78 -25.35
N ASN A 281 18.31 22.35 -24.44
CA ASN A 281 16.89 22.09 -24.66
C ASN A 281 16.09 22.11 -23.37
N ASP A 282 14.75 22.06 -23.47
CA ASP A 282 13.87 22.14 -22.31
C ASP A 282 14.02 20.92 -21.37
N LYS A 283 14.30 19.72 -21.88
CA LYS A 283 14.53 18.54 -21.06
C LYS A 283 15.75 18.71 -20.14
N GLU A 284 16.80 19.32 -20.67
CA GLU A 284 18.00 19.62 -19.87
C GLU A 284 17.73 20.71 -18.82
N LYS A 285 16.97 21.77 -19.18
CA LYS A 285 16.52 22.78 -18.19
C LYS A 285 15.72 22.15 -17.06
N MET A 286 14.75 21.29 -17.40
CA MET A 286 13.94 20.56 -16.41
C MET A 286 14.81 19.72 -15.49
N LYS A 287 15.76 18.94 -16.03
CA LYS A 287 16.67 18.11 -15.23
C LYS A 287 17.54 18.93 -14.28
N ILE A 288 18.05 20.08 -14.73
CA ILE A 288 18.84 20.99 -13.88
C ILE A 288 17.99 21.49 -12.70
N ILE A 289 16.75 21.94 -12.95
CA ILE A 289 15.86 22.47 -11.90
C ILE A 289 15.40 21.35 -10.97
N TYR A 290 15.10 20.16 -11.51
CA TYR A 290 14.71 19.00 -10.70
C TYR A 290 15.83 18.58 -9.74
N ASN A 291 17.07 18.48 -10.23
CA ASN A 291 18.23 18.18 -9.40
C ASN A 291 18.49 19.29 -8.36
N TYR A 292 18.21 20.55 -8.70
CA TYR A 292 18.29 21.64 -7.74
C TYR A 292 17.25 21.47 -6.62
N LEU A 293 16.00 21.08 -6.94
CA LEU A 293 14.97 20.77 -5.96
C LEU A 293 15.45 19.63 -5.03
N GLN A 294 15.86 18.50 -5.59
CA GLN A 294 16.28 17.32 -4.83
C GLN A 294 17.43 17.60 -3.84
N ARG A 295 18.40 18.41 -4.25
CA ARG A 295 19.59 18.70 -3.43
C ARG A 295 19.39 19.74 -2.35
N ASN A 296 18.40 20.62 -2.51
CA ASN A 296 18.26 21.80 -1.65
C ASN A 296 16.98 21.85 -0.83
N PHE A 297 16.02 20.95 -1.09
CA PHE A 297 14.72 20.96 -0.42
C PHE A 297 14.47 19.64 0.28
N ARG A 298 13.64 19.70 1.33
CA ARG A 298 13.22 18.54 2.11
C ARG A 298 11.72 18.38 2.05
N TYR A 299 11.27 17.15 1.94
CA TYR A 299 9.88 16.80 2.17
C TYR A 299 9.57 16.91 3.66
N VAL A 300 8.52 17.63 3.99
CA VAL A 300 7.94 17.71 5.33
C VAL A 300 6.43 17.73 5.15
N SER A 301 5.74 16.71 5.60
CA SER A 301 4.29 16.67 5.51
C SER A 301 3.65 17.69 6.46
N ILE A 302 2.78 18.56 5.93
CA ILE A 302 2.03 19.57 6.68
C ILE A 302 0.58 19.53 6.23
N GLN A 303 -0.31 19.06 7.12
CA GLN A 303 -1.71 18.76 6.82
C GLN A 303 -2.63 19.50 7.82
N LEU A 304 -2.50 20.82 7.93
CA LEU A 304 -3.30 21.64 8.86
C LEU A 304 -4.55 22.20 8.17
N GLY A 305 -5.74 21.73 8.53
CA GLY A 305 -7.01 22.16 7.97
C GLY A 305 -7.01 22.16 6.44
N ILE A 306 -7.43 23.26 5.80
CA ILE A 306 -7.41 23.39 4.33
C ILE A 306 -6.00 23.25 3.73
N GLY A 307 -4.94 23.43 4.52
CA GLY A 307 -3.57 23.14 4.14
C GLY A 307 -3.33 21.68 3.74
N GLY A 308 -4.25 20.74 4.08
CA GLY A 308 -4.29 19.40 3.51
C GLY A 308 -4.52 19.37 1.99
N PHE A 309 -5.12 20.44 1.41
CA PHE A 309 -5.41 20.57 -0.02
C PHE A 309 -4.70 21.77 -0.65
N LYS A 310 -4.55 22.87 0.08
CA LYS A 310 -3.94 24.11 -0.40
C LYS A 310 -2.41 24.04 -0.26
N PRO A 311 -1.63 24.25 -1.34
CA PRO A 311 -0.18 24.30 -1.26
C PRO A 311 0.31 25.59 -0.56
N PHE A 312 1.49 25.54 0.05
CA PHE A 312 2.22 26.76 0.43
C PHE A 312 2.66 27.55 -0.80
N ASP A 313 2.80 28.87 -0.60
CA ASP A 313 3.31 29.75 -1.65
C ASP A 313 4.72 29.34 -2.09
N ALA A 314 4.98 29.36 -3.39
CA ALA A 314 6.28 29.01 -3.96
C ALA A 314 7.43 29.88 -3.38
N ALA A 315 7.17 31.15 -3.09
CA ALA A 315 8.13 32.04 -2.43
C ALA A 315 8.48 31.58 -1.01
N PHE A 316 7.50 31.09 -0.24
CA PHE A 316 7.73 30.51 1.09
C PHE A 316 8.60 29.26 0.99
N VAL A 317 8.28 28.35 0.06
CA VAL A 317 9.05 27.12 -0.18
C VAL A 317 10.49 27.45 -0.59
N ASP A 318 10.68 28.44 -1.50
CA ASP A 318 12.02 28.90 -1.90
C ASP A 318 12.84 29.43 -0.70
N GLN A 319 12.20 30.16 0.21
CA GLN A 319 12.88 30.70 1.39
C GLN A 319 13.19 29.63 2.43
N LYS A 320 12.25 28.75 2.71
CA LYS A 320 12.32 27.79 3.82
C LYS A 320 12.99 26.46 3.45
N LYS A 321 13.05 26.14 2.15
CA LYS A 321 13.68 24.92 1.62
C LYS A 321 13.01 23.62 2.10
N TYR A 322 11.70 23.67 2.37
CA TYR A 322 10.89 22.49 2.65
C TYR A 322 9.43 22.69 2.22
N GLY A 323 8.72 21.60 2.07
CA GLY A 323 7.29 21.55 1.80
C GLY A 323 6.79 20.11 1.70
N ASP A 324 5.47 19.95 1.67
CA ASP A 324 4.81 18.69 1.38
C ASP A 324 4.69 18.45 -0.14
N CYS A 325 4.02 17.35 -0.55
CA CYS A 325 3.88 16.97 -1.96
C CYS A 325 3.30 18.10 -2.82
N LYS A 326 2.20 18.73 -2.37
CA LYS A 326 1.56 19.85 -3.10
C LYS A 326 2.40 21.12 -3.11
N ALA A 327 3.10 21.44 -2.02
CA ALA A 327 3.96 22.61 -1.93
C ALA A 327 5.22 22.49 -2.79
N LEU A 328 5.88 21.33 -2.78
CA LEU A 328 7.06 21.06 -3.61
C LEU A 328 6.70 20.98 -5.11
N SER A 329 5.57 20.35 -5.45
CA SER A 329 5.07 20.32 -6.84
C SER A 329 4.65 21.71 -7.33
N ASN A 330 4.02 22.54 -6.48
CA ASN A 330 3.70 23.92 -6.78
C ASN A 330 4.97 24.77 -7.00
N TYR A 331 5.98 24.59 -6.13
CA TYR A 331 7.27 25.27 -6.28
C TYR A 331 7.98 24.85 -7.58
N MET A 332 8.03 23.55 -7.87
CA MET A 332 8.62 23.06 -9.13
C MET A 332 7.88 23.60 -10.36
N GLN A 333 6.55 23.65 -10.34
CA GLN A 333 5.73 24.27 -11.38
C GLN A 333 6.09 25.74 -11.58
N ALA A 334 6.23 26.51 -10.50
CA ALA A 334 6.62 27.90 -10.54
C ALA A 334 8.03 28.10 -11.11
N CYS A 335 8.99 27.22 -10.74
CA CYS A 335 10.36 27.24 -11.28
C CYS A 335 10.39 26.94 -12.78
N LEU A 336 9.65 25.95 -13.26
CA LEU A 336 9.53 25.63 -14.68
C LEU A 336 8.89 26.76 -15.47
N SER A 337 7.83 27.39 -14.93
CA SER A 337 7.19 28.55 -15.54
C SER A 337 8.15 29.73 -15.68
N ALA A 338 9.03 29.98 -14.69
CA ALA A 338 10.02 31.07 -14.73
C ALA A 338 11.06 30.91 -15.86
N VAL A 339 11.24 29.71 -16.41
CA VAL A 339 12.13 29.39 -17.55
C VAL A 339 11.35 29.04 -18.84
N GLY A 340 10.04 29.34 -18.87
CA GLY A 340 9.18 29.21 -20.06
C GLY A 340 8.62 27.82 -20.32
N ILE A 341 8.62 26.93 -19.32
CA ILE A 341 8.11 25.54 -19.45
C ILE A 341 6.75 25.42 -18.75
N THR A 342 5.73 25.01 -19.50
CA THR A 342 4.39 24.74 -18.97
C THR A 342 4.33 23.36 -18.30
N SER A 343 3.73 23.31 -17.10
CA SER A 343 3.52 22.07 -16.37
C SER A 343 2.22 22.13 -15.55
N TYR A 344 1.73 20.98 -15.13
CA TYR A 344 0.48 20.86 -14.37
C TYR A 344 0.69 20.00 -13.14
N GLN A 345 0.16 20.42 -12.00
CA GLN A 345 0.01 19.52 -10.85
C GLN A 345 -0.90 18.36 -11.24
N ALA A 346 -0.59 17.18 -10.75
CA ALA A 346 -1.35 15.96 -10.98
C ALA A 346 -1.66 15.30 -9.64
N LEU A 347 -2.95 15.27 -9.28
CA LEU A 347 -3.42 14.56 -8.10
C LEU A 347 -3.43 13.06 -8.40
N ILE A 348 -2.88 12.25 -7.51
CA ILE A 348 -2.73 10.81 -7.72
C ILE A 348 -2.95 10.06 -6.40
N ARG A 349 -3.42 8.82 -6.46
CA ARG A 349 -3.42 7.90 -5.33
C ARG A 349 -2.09 7.15 -5.32
N ALA A 350 -1.24 7.49 -4.36
CA ALA A 350 0.16 7.08 -4.31
C ALA A 350 0.38 5.86 -3.42
N GLU A 351 -0.39 4.81 -3.61
CA GLU A 351 -0.20 3.55 -2.91
C GLU A 351 0.19 2.44 -3.87
N TYR A 352 1.20 1.66 -3.49
CA TYR A 352 1.50 0.43 -4.20
C TYR A 352 0.26 -0.45 -4.21
N ASN A 353 -0.13 -0.92 -5.39
CA ASN A 353 -1.21 -1.87 -5.58
C ASN A 353 -2.60 -1.40 -5.07
N SER A 354 -2.79 -0.07 -4.90
CA SER A 354 -4.05 0.50 -4.47
C SER A 354 -5.14 0.31 -5.53
N GLU A 355 -6.38 0.35 -5.06
CA GLU A 355 -7.57 0.30 -5.91
C GLU A 355 -7.52 1.39 -7.00
N PRO A 356 -7.79 1.05 -8.28
CA PRO A 356 -7.77 2.02 -9.35
C PRO A 356 -8.87 3.08 -9.20
N VAL A 357 -8.53 4.34 -9.48
CA VAL A 357 -9.52 5.43 -9.61
C VAL A 357 -10.50 5.10 -10.73
N ASP A 358 -11.80 5.07 -10.43
CA ASP A 358 -12.84 4.84 -11.43
C ASP A 358 -13.08 6.12 -12.25
N PRO A 359 -12.84 6.11 -13.58
CA PRO A 359 -13.02 7.29 -14.40
C PRO A 359 -14.49 7.78 -14.45
N ALA A 360 -15.44 6.89 -14.24
CA ALA A 360 -16.88 7.20 -14.31
C ALA A 360 -17.43 7.71 -12.97
N PHE A 361 -16.67 7.59 -11.87
CA PHE A 361 -17.11 7.96 -10.54
C PHE A 361 -16.19 9.03 -9.91
N PRO A 362 -16.36 10.32 -10.22
CA PRO A 362 -15.63 11.40 -9.59
C PRO A 362 -15.82 11.38 -8.07
N LYS A 363 -14.72 11.18 -7.35
CA LYS A 363 -14.60 11.15 -5.90
C LYS A 363 -13.23 11.67 -5.52
N ASN A 364 -13.01 12.12 -4.31
CA ASN A 364 -11.65 12.39 -3.84
C ASN A 364 -10.95 11.07 -3.51
N TRP A 365 -10.18 10.56 -4.47
CA TRP A 365 -9.37 9.35 -4.38
C TRP A 365 -7.91 9.65 -4.02
N PHE A 366 -7.51 10.93 -4.09
CA PHE A 366 -6.12 11.34 -4.19
C PHE A 366 -5.54 11.69 -2.83
N ASP A 367 -4.33 11.25 -2.58
CA ASP A 367 -3.55 11.46 -1.37
C ASP A 367 -2.17 12.08 -1.65
N HIS A 368 -1.78 12.19 -2.93
CA HIS A 368 -0.47 12.68 -3.34
C HIS A 368 -0.54 13.63 -4.54
N VAL A 369 0.52 14.43 -4.73
CA VAL A 369 0.65 15.37 -5.84
C VAL A 369 2.01 15.25 -6.49
N ILE A 370 2.01 14.95 -7.78
CA ILE A 370 3.20 14.94 -8.66
C ILE A 370 3.07 16.01 -9.73
N LEU A 371 4.09 16.19 -10.57
CA LEU A 371 4.06 17.18 -11.64
C LEU A 371 4.12 16.52 -13.02
N CYS A 372 3.25 16.97 -13.91
CA CYS A 372 3.17 16.57 -15.31
C CYS A 372 3.68 17.70 -16.21
N VAL A 373 4.62 17.41 -17.08
CA VAL A 373 5.14 18.34 -18.10
C VAL A 373 4.83 17.78 -19.48
N PRO A 374 3.80 18.27 -20.16
CA PRO A 374 3.51 17.88 -21.54
C PRO A 374 4.66 18.27 -22.49
N SER A 375 5.07 17.35 -23.34
CA SER A 375 6.05 17.57 -24.38
C SER A 375 5.53 17.08 -25.73
N ASN A 376 5.99 17.65 -26.83
CA ASN A 376 5.50 17.35 -28.20
C ASN A 376 5.64 15.88 -28.62
N LYS A 377 6.45 15.08 -27.94
CA LYS A 377 6.71 13.67 -28.26
C LYS A 377 6.50 12.72 -27.09
N ASP A 378 6.47 13.25 -25.86
CA ASP A 378 6.41 12.46 -24.65
C ASP A 378 5.97 13.34 -23.47
N THR A 379 5.37 12.76 -22.45
CA THR A 379 5.00 13.45 -21.21
C THR A 379 6.03 13.12 -20.16
N ILE A 380 6.66 14.15 -19.58
CA ILE A 380 7.62 13.97 -18.49
C ILE A 380 6.88 14.12 -17.16
N TRP A 381 7.05 13.13 -16.30
CA TRP A 381 6.51 13.11 -14.95
C TRP A 381 7.61 13.36 -13.94
N LEU A 382 7.32 14.13 -12.90
CA LEU A 382 8.30 14.48 -11.87
C LEU A 382 7.73 14.19 -10.49
N GLU A 383 8.42 13.31 -9.78
CA GLU A 383 8.19 13.05 -8.36
C GLU A 383 8.95 14.09 -7.54
N CYS A 384 8.25 15.11 -7.02
CA CYS A 384 8.88 16.26 -6.38
C CYS A 384 9.25 16.05 -4.90
N THR A 385 8.81 14.94 -4.30
CA THR A 385 9.03 14.66 -2.86
C THR A 385 10.27 13.81 -2.60
N SER A 386 10.73 13.08 -3.60
CA SER A 386 11.89 12.20 -3.48
C SER A 386 13.19 12.92 -3.81
N ASN A 387 14.20 12.71 -2.97
CA ASN A 387 15.56 13.20 -3.21
C ASN A 387 16.45 12.16 -3.91
N THR A 388 15.91 10.97 -4.23
CA THR A 388 16.65 9.84 -4.83
C THR A 388 16.09 9.38 -6.18
N THR A 389 14.84 9.70 -6.49
CA THR A 389 14.18 9.29 -7.74
C THR A 389 14.81 10.00 -8.94
N ASP A 390 15.13 9.25 -10.00
CA ASP A 390 15.69 9.80 -11.23
C ASP A 390 14.70 10.74 -11.93
N PHE A 391 15.24 11.73 -12.65
CA PHE A 391 14.45 12.65 -13.46
C PHE A 391 13.59 11.90 -14.48
N GLY A 392 12.29 12.11 -14.44
CA GLY A 392 11.33 11.51 -15.37
C GLY A 392 10.92 10.07 -15.03
N VAL A 393 11.34 9.55 -13.89
CA VAL A 393 10.96 8.23 -13.37
C VAL A 393 9.90 8.40 -12.27
N LEU A 394 8.90 7.55 -12.30
CA LEU A 394 7.94 7.37 -11.21
C LEU A 394 8.25 6.03 -10.52
N GLY A 395 7.97 5.93 -9.22
CA GLY A 395 8.05 4.66 -8.51
C GLY A 395 6.77 3.84 -8.66
N ASN A 396 6.79 2.60 -8.19
CA ASN A 396 5.64 1.69 -8.22
C ASN A 396 4.41 2.27 -7.48
N PHE A 397 4.60 3.25 -6.60
CA PHE A 397 3.54 3.93 -5.86
C PHE A 397 2.81 5.01 -6.69
N THR A 398 3.39 5.51 -7.82
CA THR A 398 2.77 6.54 -8.69
C THR A 398 2.71 6.15 -10.18
N GLU A 399 3.39 5.09 -10.62
CA GLU A 399 3.27 4.58 -11.99
C GLU A 399 2.00 3.73 -12.20
N ASN A 400 1.59 3.61 -13.48
CA ASN A 400 0.44 2.78 -13.90
C ASN A 400 -0.89 3.13 -13.19
N LYS A 401 -1.13 4.40 -12.92
CA LYS A 401 -2.31 4.91 -12.20
C LYS A 401 -3.07 5.97 -12.99
N LYS A 402 -4.29 6.28 -12.55
CA LYS A 402 -5.02 7.45 -12.98
C LYS A 402 -4.62 8.65 -12.14
N ALA A 403 -4.28 9.74 -12.80
CA ALA A 403 -3.95 11.02 -12.18
C ALA A 403 -4.84 12.13 -12.74
N LEU A 404 -5.24 13.08 -11.90
CA LEU A 404 -6.05 14.22 -12.28
C LEU A 404 -5.15 15.44 -12.49
N LEU A 405 -4.92 15.82 -13.75
CA LEU A 405 -4.23 17.05 -14.09
C LEU A 405 -5.07 18.27 -13.72
N ILE A 406 -4.48 19.22 -13.03
CA ILE A 406 -5.11 20.49 -12.66
C ILE A 406 -4.74 21.53 -13.72
N THR A 407 -5.66 21.77 -14.65
CA THR A 407 -5.49 22.74 -15.75
C THR A 407 -6.32 24.01 -15.50
N ASN A 408 -6.09 25.05 -16.29
CA ASN A 408 -6.89 26.28 -16.21
C ASN A 408 -8.38 26.03 -16.55
N ASP A 409 -8.67 25.02 -17.37
CA ASP A 409 -10.03 24.66 -17.81
C ASP A 409 -10.70 23.64 -16.89
N GLY A 410 -10.00 23.18 -15.84
CA GLY A 410 -10.47 22.19 -14.86
C GLY A 410 -9.65 20.93 -14.82
N GLY A 411 -10.17 19.88 -14.17
CA GLY A 411 -9.50 18.61 -14.03
C GLY A 411 -9.59 17.75 -15.29
N VAL A 412 -8.47 17.14 -15.68
CA VAL A 412 -8.37 16.19 -16.79
C VAL A 412 -7.76 14.88 -16.28
N LEU A 413 -8.54 13.80 -16.31
CA LEU A 413 -8.05 12.49 -15.86
C LEU A 413 -7.19 11.85 -16.95
N VAL A 414 -5.95 11.49 -16.61
CA VAL A 414 -4.96 10.86 -17.48
C VAL A 414 -4.38 9.61 -16.84
N SER A 415 -3.58 8.84 -17.60
CA SER A 415 -2.82 7.72 -17.05
C SER A 415 -1.36 8.09 -16.90
N THR A 416 -0.73 7.71 -15.78
CA THR A 416 0.72 7.74 -15.64
C THR A 416 1.35 6.58 -16.43
N PRO A 417 2.64 6.68 -16.82
CA PRO A 417 3.32 5.62 -17.54
C PRO A 417 3.38 4.32 -16.70
N LYS A 418 3.58 3.22 -17.40
CA LYS A 418 3.84 1.90 -16.81
C LYS A 418 5.26 1.50 -17.17
N SER A 419 6.07 1.16 -16.17
CA SER A 419 7.43 0.70 -16.42
C SER A 419 7.46 -0.70 -17.07
N THR A 420 8.53 -0.96 -17.79
CA THR A 420 8.84 -2.26 -18.39
C THR A 420 9.89 -2.99 -17.55
N ALA A 421 10.03 -4.29 -17.77
CA ALA A 421 11.08 -5.07 -17.12
C ALA A 421 12.49 -4.54 -17.40
N SER A 422 12.71 -3.94 -18.58
CA SER A 422 14.01 -3.35 -18.94
C SER A 422 14.35 -2.05 -18.20
N GLU A 423 13.37 -1.42 -17.56
CA GLU A 423 13.58 -0.22 -16.74
C GLU A 423 13.87 -0.60 -15.28
N ASN A 424 13.43 -1.77 -14.82
CA ASN A 424 13.62 -2.25 -13.45
C ASN A 424 14.62 -3.41 -13.43
N LYS A 425 15.91 -3.08 -13.34
CA LYS A 425 16.99 -4.08 -13.38
C LYS A 425 17.72 -4.17 -12.04
N PHE A 426 18.04 -5.40 -11.67
CA PHE A 426 18.97 -5.72 -10.60
C PHE A 426 20.05 -6.66 -11.14
N ASN A 427 21.27 -6.16 -11.26
CA ASN A 427 22.41 -6.94 -11.75
C ASN A 427 23.46 -7.04 -10.67
N SER A 428 23.81 -8.26 -10.26
CA SER A 428 24.90 -8.54 -9.32
C SER A 428 26.04 -9.26 -10.00
N THR A 429 27.25 -8.93 -9.61
CA THR A 429 28.48 -9.68 -9.98
C THR A 429 29.29 -9.90 -8.73
N THR A 430 29.47 -11.16 -8.36
CA THR A 430 30.20 -11.56 -7.16
C THR A 430 31.43 -12.36 -7.54
N LYS A 431 32.60 -11.96 -7.06
CA LYS A 431 33.84 -12.74 -7.13
C LYS A 431 34.12 -13.30 -5.76
N ILE A 432 34.38 -14.58 -5.68
CA ILE A 432 34.66 -15.31 -4.44
C ILE A 432 36.03 -15.97 -4.57
N VAL A 433 36.93 -15.65 -3.68
CA VAL A 433 38.21 -16.35 -3.51
C VAL A 433 38.03 -17.38 -2.43
N LEU A 434 38.01 -18.65 -2.79
CA LEU A 434 37.84 -19.77 -1.86
C LEU A 434 39.21 -20.22 -1.34
N ASN A 435 39.32 -20.39 -0.02
CA ASN A 435 40.51 -20.88 0.66
C ASN A 435 40.46 -22.40 0.88
N ASP A 436 41.63 -23.02 1.18
CA ASP A 436 41.75 -24.46 1.46
C ASP A 436 40.99 -24.91 2.72
N ASP A 437 40.79 -24.00 3.67
CA ASP A 437 40.07 -24.23 4.92
C ASP A 437 38.56 -24.04 4.80
N ALA A 438 38.08 -23.82 3.56
CA ALA A 438 36.67 -23.57 3.22
C ALA A 438 36.16 -22.16 3.58
N SER A 439 36.99 -21.28 4.12
CA SER A 439 36.69 -19.85 4.22
C SER A 439 36.83 -19.17 2.86
N GLY A 440 36.40 -17.91 2.77
CA GLY A 440 36.60 -17.13 1.56
C GLY A 440 36.28 -15.67 1.73
N GLU A 441 36.75 -14.89 0.78
CA GLU A 441 36.41 -13.48 0.63
C GLU A 441 35.59 -13.28 -0.64
N SER A 442 34.54 -12.50 -0.56
CA SER A 442 33.75 -12.10 -1.74
C SER A 442 33.73 -10.60 -1.91
N GLU A 443 33.77 -10.20 -3.17
CA GLU A 443 33.53 -8.82 -3.60
C GLU A 443 32.33 -8.83 -4.54
N THR A 444 31.31 -8.03 -4.21
CA THR A 444 30.07 -7.94 -4.96
C THR A 444 29.85 -6.53 -5.47
N ASP A 445 29.63 -6.40 -6.78
CA ASP A 445 29.14 -5.19 -7.44
C ASP A 445 27.68 -5.36 -7.78
N ILE A 446 26.82 -4.39 -7.39
CA ILE A 446 25.40 -4.35 -7.71
C ILE A 446 25.12 -3.11 -8.55
N LYS A 447 24.42 -3.30 -9.69
CA LYS A 447 23.92 -2.25 -10.57
C LYS A 447 22.42 -2.35 -10.66
N THR A 448 21.72 -1.25 -10.34
CA THR A 448 20.26 -1.21 -10.32
C THR A 448 19.72 -0.05 -11.15
N THR A 449 18.49 -0.22 -11.64
CA THR A 449 17.71 0.83 -12.30
C THR A 449 16.25 0.76 -11.82
N GLY A 450 15.50 1.84 -12.05
CA GLY A 450 14.07 1.91 -11.74
C GLY A 450 13.77 1.66 -10.28
N GLU A 451 12.80 0.80 -10.00
CA GLU A 451 12.34 0.47 -8.64
C GLU A 451 13.46 -0.08 -7.75
N TYR A 452 14.30 -0.98 -8.28
CA TYR A 452 15.43 -1.53 -7.52
C TYR A 452 16.47 -0.47 -7.14
N LYS A 453 16.66 0.55 -7.98
CA LYS A 453 17.52 1.67 -7.63
C LYS A 453 16.92 2.48 -6.49
N GLN A 454 15.63 2.79 -6.55
CA GLN A 454 14.95 3.57 -5.53
C GLN A 454 14.97 2.85 -4.17
N GLU A 455 14.64 1.54 -4.17
CA GLU A 455 14.68 0.70 -2.98
C GLU A 455 16.08 0.67 -2.36
N LEU A 456 17.11 0.43 -3.17
CA LEU A 456 18.50 0.36 -2.70
C LEU A 456 19.00 1.71 -2.17
N MET A 457 18.70 2.80 -2.85
CA MET A 457 19.09 4.15 -2.44
C MET A 457 18.41 4.56 -1.12
N HIS A 458 17.11 4.30 -0.98
CA HIS A 458 16.38 4.55 0.25
C HIS A 458 17.02 3.82 1.44
N PHE A 459 17.28 2.55 1.24
CA PHE A 459 17.89 1.66 2.22
C PHE A 459 19.28 2.15 2.67
N VAL A 460 20.18 2.43 1.73
CA VAL A 460 21.55 2.84 2.08
C VAL A 460 21.59 4.22 2.74
N MET A 461 20.68 5.11 2.40
CA MET A 461 20.66 6.48 2.94
C MET A 461 19.98 6.60 4.30
N ASN A 462 19.02 5.73 4.62
CA ASN A 462 18.16 5.90 5.78
C ASN A 462 18.36 4.84 6.88
N GLU A 463 18.95 3.67 6.53
CA GLU A 463 19.07 2.58 7.49
C GLU A 463 20.44 2.55 8.18
N ASN A 464 20.48 2.09 9.44
CA ASN A 464 21.70 1.83 10.16
C ASN A 464 22.40 0.53 9.67
N LYS A 465 23.63 0.28 10.09
CA LYS A 465 24.43 -0.87 9.62
C LYS A 465 23.77 -2.23 9.88
N ASP A 466 23.14 -2.41 11.05
CA ASP A 466 22.50 -3.68 11.40
C ASP A 466 21.29 -3.96 10.53
N ASP A 467 20.51 -2.93 10.23
CA ASP A 467 19.36 -3.06 9.34
C ASP A 467 19.80 -3.22 7.88
N GLN A 468 20.92 -2.59 7.48
CA GLN A 468 21.57 -2.83 6.20
C GLN A 468 21.99 -4.31 6.02
N GLN A 469 22.53 -4.92 7.05
CA GLN A 469 22.91 -6.33 7.04
C GLN A 469 21.68 -7.26 6.96
N LYS A 470 20.64 -6.98 7.74
CA LYS A 470 19.35 -7.70 7.67
C LYS A 470 18.70 -7.61 6.28
N TYR A 471 18.77 -6.44 5.65
CA TYR A 471 18.25 -6.24 4.30
C TYR A 471 18.98 -7.09 3.26
N LEU A 472 20.31 -7.13 3.28
CA LEU A 472 21.08 -7.98 2.38
C LEU A 472 20.66 -9.45 2.48
N VAL A 473 20.44 -9.94 3.71
CA VAL A 473 20.05 -11.34 3.94
C VAL A 473 18.59 -11.58 3.60
N SER A 474 17.67 -10.77 4.13
CA SER A 474 16.22 -11.06 4.08
C SER A 474 15.57 -10.60 2.79
N ARG A 475 15.97 -9.46 2.25
CA ARG A 475 15.36 -8.86 1.05
C ARG A 475 16.10 -9.20 -0.23
N LEU A 476 17.41 -9.06 -0.22
CA LEU A 476 18.21 -9.36 -1.41
C LEU A 476 18.64 -10.82 -1.50
N GLY A 477 18.52 -11.59 -0.40
CA GLY A 477 18.82 -13.03 -0.39
C GLY A 477 20.30 -13.37 -0.42
N PHE A 478 21.18 -12.47 0.01
CA PHE A 478 22.60 -12.78 0.19
C PHE A 478 22.82 -13.68 1.41
N LEU A 479 23.94 -14.42 1.43
CA LEU A 479 24.37 -15.11 2.63
C LEU A 479 24.68 -14.11 3.75
N GLN A 480 24.51 -14.52 5.00
CA GLN A 480 24.88 -13.73 6.17
C GLN A 480 26.38 -13.43 6.11
N PRO A 481 26.80 -12.16 6.03
CA PRO A 481 28.21 -11.82 6.02
C PRO A 481 28.80 -11.80 7.44
N ASP A 482 30.08 -12.15 7.56
CA ASP A 482 30.85 -11.95 8.79
C ASP A 482 31.31 -10.51 8.89
N GLU A 483 31.69 -9.89 7.78
CA GLU A 483 32.04 -8.48 7.68
C GLU A 483 31.37 -7.84 6.46
N LEU A 484 30.82 -6.63 6.64
CA LEU A 484 30.19 -5.83 5.58
C LEU A 484 30.89 -4.49 5.45
N VAL A 485 31.51 -4.25 4.31
CA VAL A 485 32.16 -2.98 3.97
C VAL A 485 31.58 -2.43 2.68
N PHE A 486 30.97 -1.25 2.75
CA PHE A 486 30.51 -0.53 1.55
C PHE A 486 31.70 0.18 0.89
N THR A 487 32.02 -0.14 -0.35
CA THR A 487 33.18 0.36 -1.09
C THR A 487 32.87 1.54 -2.00
N LYS A 488 31.60 1.83 -2.27
CA LYS A 488 31.15 2.99 -3.07
C LYS A 488 30.21 3.89 -2.29
N ASP A 489 30.38 5.21 -2.49
CA ASP A 489 29.47 6.21 -1.94
C ASP A 489 28.27 6.40 -2.88
N LEU A 490 27.09 5.99 -2.42
CA LEU A 490 25.83 6.11 -3.16
C LEU A 490 25.25 7.53 -3.20
N LYS A 491 25.84 8.48 -2.43
CA LYS A 491 25.36 9.87 -2.34
C LYS A 491 25.47 10.65 -3.64
N ASN A 492 26.17 10.12 -4.63
CA ASN A 492 26.48 10.80 -5.89
C ASN A 492 25.83 10.18 -7.11
N ASP A 493 24.49 10.10 -7.19
CA ASP A 493 23.75 9.66 -8.40
C ASP A 493 24.14 8.28 -8.97
N SER A 494 24.98 7.47 -8.30
CA SER A 494 25.37 6.18 -8.86
C SER A 494 24.29 5.14 -8.59
N SER A 495 23.87 4.46 -9.63
CA SER A 495 23.04 3.26 -9.57
C SER A 495 23.84 2.01 -9.16
N GLU A 496 25.05 2.18 -8.68
CA GLU A 496 26.01 1.13 -8.39
C GLU A 496 26.33 1.09 -6.88
N MET A 497 26.36 -0.10 -6.30
CA MET A 497 26.82 -0.40 -4.96
C MET A 497 27.85 -1.52 -5.04
N ALA A 498 28.96 -1.38 -4.31
CA ALA A 498 29.91 -2.46 -4.14
C ALA A 498 30.12 -2.74 -2.64
N PHE A 499 30.27 -4.00 -2.28
CA PHE A 499 30.59 -4.41 -0.91
C PHE A 499 31.47 -5.65 -0.89
N LYS A 500 32.18 -5.84 0.20
CA LYS A 500 33.01 -7.01 0.48
C LYS A 500 32.41 -7.79 1.63
N LEU A 501 32.41 -9.11 1.52
CA LEU A 501 31.96 -10.01 2.55
C LEU A 501 33.10 -10.98 2.85
N ALA A 502 33.52 -11.05 4.11
CA ALA A 502 34.31 -12.17 4.59
C ALA A 502 33.33 -13.27 5.01
N VAL A 503 33.52 -14.49 4.56
CA VAL A 503 32.65 -15.62 4.83
C VAL A 503 33.49 -16.74 5.43
N GLU A 504 33.27 -17.07 6.71
CA GLU A 504 34.02 -18.12 7.40
C GLU A 504 33.83 -19.50 6.74
N LYS A 505 32.69 -19.73 6.10
CA LYS A 505 32.35 -21.00 5.45
C LYS A 505 31.59 -20.77 4.15
N VAL A 506 32.29 -20.81 3.03
CA VAL A 506 31.71 -20.67 1.67
C VAL A 506 30.94 -21.93 1.22
N PRO A 507 31.46 -23.19 1.37
CA PRO A 507 30.69 -24.38 1.07
C PRO A 507 29.54 -24.57 2.06
N GLU A 508 28.39 -25.04 1.57
CA GLU A 508 27.30 -25.45 2.45
C GLU A 508 27.71 -26.61 3.37
N PHE A 509 28.49 -27.55 2.82
CA PHE A 509 29.11 -28.64 3.59
C PHE A 509 30.36 -29.16 2.91
N THR A 510 31.16 -29.91 3.67
CA THR A 510 32.36 -30.61 3.21
C THR A 510 32.24 -32.12 3.53
N ALA A 511 32.76 -32.99 2.64
CA ALA A 511 32.75 -34.41 2.84
C ALA A 511 34.07 -35.02 2.34
N GLY A 512 34.97 -35.38 3.27
CA GLY A 512 36.32 -35.85 2.93
C GLY A 512 37.12 -34.79 2.18
N SER A 513 37.58 -35.10 0.98
CA SER A 513 38.30 -34.16 0.10
C SER A 513 37.40 -33.29 -0.78
N LYS A 514 36.08 -33.36 -0.60
CA LYS A 514 35.10 -32.64 -1.44
C LYS A 514 34.48 -31.47 -0.69
N MET A 515 34.22 -30.38 -1.44
CA MET A 515 33.40 -29.25 -1.02
C MET A 515 32.18 -29.13 -1.91
N PHE A 516 31.05 -28.80 -1.32
CA PHE A 516 29.76 -28.61 -1.98
C PHE A 516 29.34 -27.15 -1.89
N LEU A 517 29.44 -26.46 -3.02
CA LEU A 517 29.15 -25.01 -3.11
C LEU A 517 27.73 -24.80 -3.63
N SER A 518 27.04 -23.78 -3.15
CA SER A 518 25.86 -23.25 -3.81
C SER A 518 26.24 -22.67 -5.16
N PRO A 519 25.33 -22.65 -6.16
CA PRO A 519 25.60 -22.01 -7.45
C PRO A 519 25.98 -20.53 -7.32
N ARG A 520 25.48 -19.84 -6.30
CA ARG A 520 25.74 -18.43 -5.99
C ARG A 520 25.46 -18.09 -4.53
N ILE A 521 26.01 -16.98 -4.02
CA ILE A 521 25.72 -16.48 -2.67
C ILE A 521 24.45 -15.59 -2.64
N TYR A 522 24.03 -15.05 -3.78
CA TYR A 522 22.81 -14.27 -3.96
C TYR A 522 21.67 -15.13 -4.49
N LYS A 523 20.56 -15.16 -3.77
CA LYS A 523 19.34 -15.84 -4.24
C LYS A 523 18.56 -14.88 -5.15
N ILE A 524 18.58 -15.13 -6.45
CA ILE A 524 17.90 -14.28 -7.44
C ILE A 524 16.39 -14.13 -7.16
N TRP A 525 15.80 -15.11 -6.48
CA TRP A 525 14.45 -15.09 -5.94
C TRP A 525 14.38 -15.86 -4.62
N SER A 526 14.00 -15.18 -3.53
CA SER A 526 13.94 -15.78 -2.19
C SER A 526 12.51 -15.89 -1.62
N SER A 527 11.56 -15.14 -2.20
CA SER A 527 10.18 -15.12 -1.71
C SER A 527 9.41 -16.35 -2.18
N ARG A 528 8.69 -16.98 -1.26
CA ARG A 528 7.74 -18.03 -1.62
C ARG A 528 6.49 -17.41 -2.24
N ILE A 529 6.02 -17.97 -3.35
CA ILE A 529 4.69 -17.66 -3.88
C ILE A 529 3.66 -18.42 -3.02
N PRO A 530 2.61 -17.78 -2.50
CA PRO A 530 1.60 -18.41 -1.64
C PRO A 530 1.01 -19.69 -2.21
N GLY A 531 0.55 -20.58 -1.32
CA GLY A 531 0.17 -21.95 -1.66
C GLY A 531 -1.27 -22.16 -2.15
N ASP A 532 -2.00 -21.12 -2.54
CA ASP A 532 -3.42 -21.19 -2.89
C ASP A 532 -3.70 -22.06 -4.11
N ASP A 533 -4.47 -23.13 -3.93
CA ASP A 533 -4.78 -24.05 -5.03
C ASP A 533 -5.86 -23.52 -5.98
N LYS A 534 -6.76 -22.66 -5.50
CA LYS A 534 -7.86 -22.07 -6.27
C LYS A 534 -7.99 -20.57 -5.97
N ARG A 535 -7.22 -19.80 -6.68
CA ARG A 535 -7.25 -18.35 -6.56
C ARG A 535 -8.43 -17.74 -7.35
N LYS A 536 -9.08 -16.76 -6.77
CA LYS A 536 -10.21 -16.02 -7.38
C LYS A 536 -9.77 -14.65 -7.91
N TYR A 537 -8.73 -14.06 -7.28
CA TYR A 537 -8.28 -12.70 -7.58
C TYR A 537 -6.87 -12.70 -8.18
N ASP A 538 -6.56 -11.66 -8.95
CA ASP A 538 -5.25 -11.47 -9.58
C ASP A 538 -4.15 -11.35 -8.53
N PHE A 539 -2.95 -11.86 -8.88
CA PHE A 539 -1.75 -11.76 -8.03
C PHE A 539 -0.85 -10.64 -8.52
N TYR A 540 -0.32 -9.86 -7.61
CA TYR A 540 0.44 -8.65 -7.91
C TYR A 540 1.90 -8.79 -7.47
N PHE A 541 2.82 -8.49 -8.40
CA PHE A 541 4.23 -8.23 -8.11
C PHE A 541 4.45 -6.71 -8.03
N PRO A 542 5.47 -6.23 -7.30
CA PRO A 542 5.78 -4.80 -7.20
C PRO A 542 5.96 -4.10 -8.54
N CYS A 543 6.68 -4.71 -9.47
CA CYS A 543 6.91 -4.21 -10.82
C CYS A 543 7.30 -5.35 -11.78
N PRO A 544 7.27 -5.15 -13.10
CA PRO A 544 8.00 -5.99 -14.05
C PRO A 544 9.49 -5.83 -13.83
N PHE A 545 10.30 -6.89 -14.00
CA PHE A 545 11.73 -6.81 -13.65
C PHE A 545 12.63 -7.74 -14.47
N ILE A 546 13.92 -7.41 -14.48
CA ILE A 546 15.02 -8.29 -14.87
C ILE A 546 16.02 -8.36 -13.72
N LYS A 547 16.30 -9.57 -13.24
CA LYS A 547 17.37 -9.84 -12.28
C LYS A 547 18.42 -10.70 -12.96
N THR A 548 19.69 -10.32 -12.86
CA THR A 548 20.82 -11.13 -13.31
C THR A 548 21.85 -11.26 -12.21
N ASP A 549 22.44 -12.43 -12.10
CA ASP A 549 23.57 -12.70 -11.22
C ASP A 549 24.69 -13.39 -11.98
N THR A 550 25.92 -12.94 -11.73
CA THR A 550 27.14 -13.62 -12.16
C THR A 550 28.01 -13.88 -10.94
N THR A 551 28.20 -15.12 -10.57
CA THR A 551 29.10 -15.51 -9.48
C THR A 551 30.32 -16.22 -10.03
N ILE A 552 31.52 -15.78 -9.64
CA ILE A 552 32.80 -16.32 -10.08
C ILE A 552 33.53 -16.84 -8.86
N TYR A 553 33.75 -18.16 -8.80
CA TYR A 553 34.57 -18.80 -7.77
C TYR A 553 35.99 -18.97 -8.28
N GLN A 554 36.97 -18.37 -7.61
CA GLN A 554 38.38 -18.69 -7.75
C GLN A 554 38.66 -19.84 -6.80
N LEU A 555 39.00 -21.01 -7.36
CA LEU A 555 39.30 -22.22 -6.56
C LEU A 555 40.75 -22.21 -6.07
N PRO A 556 41.05 -22.84 -4.90
CA PRO A 556 42.43 -23.11 -4.50
C PRO A 556 43.16 -23.97 -5.52
N GLU A 557 44.47 -23.85 -5.64
CA GLU A 557 45.31 -24.55 -6.63
C GLU A 557 45.16 -26.07 -6.58
N ASP A 558 45.00 -26.60 -5.37
CA ASP A 558 44.88 -28.06 -5.12
C ASP A 558 43.46 -28.61 -5.40
N TYR A 559 42.51 -27.78 -5.81
CA TYR A 559 41.14 -28.26 -6.10
C TYR A 559 40.81 -28.20 -7.59
N THR A 560 39.91 -29.10 -8.01
CA THR A 560 39.34 -29.13 -9.36
C THR A 560 37.84 -29.37 -9.30
N VAL A 561 37.13 -29.10 -10.38
CA VAL A 561 35.71 -29.36 -10.50
C VAL A 561 35.46 -30.84 -10.73
N GLU A 562 34.58 -31.44 -9.95
CA GLU A 562 34.09 -32.81 -10.16
C GLU A 562 32.74 -32.79 -10.87
N ASN A 563 31.84 -31.88 -10.46
CA ASN A 563 30.50 -31.75 -11.05
C ASN A 563 29.98 -30.33 -11.06
N LEU A 564 29.32 -29.95 -12.13
CA LEU A 564 28.54 -28.71 -12.26
C LEU A 564 27.05 -29.02 -12.39
N PRO A 565 26.16 -28.15 -11.90
CA PRO A 565 24.72 -28.25 -12.15
C PRO A 565 24.40 -28.23 -13.65
N ARG A 566 23.24 -28.76 -14.01
CA ARG A 566 22.76 -28.67 -15.39
C ARG A 566 22.20 -27.29 -15.66
N PRO A 567 22.51 -26.67 -16.82
CA PRO A 567 21.88 -25.42 -17.21
C PRO A 567 20.36 -25.54 -17.32
N ARG A 568 19.63 -24.51 -16.91
CA ARG A 568 18.17 -24.40 -17.03
C ARG A 568 17.81 -23.39 -18.11
N ASP A 569 16.74 -23.61 -18.85
CA ASP A 569 16.10 -22.66 -19.79
C ASP A 569 14.58 -22.84 -19.65
N GLU A 570 14.02 -22.26 -18.59
CA GLU A 570 12.59 -22.32 -18.29
C GLU A 570 11.91 -21.07 -18.83
N LYS A 571 10.82 -21.26 -19.57
CA LYS A 571 10.03 -20.17 -20.17
C LYS A 571 8.58 -20.34 -19.80
N PHE A 572 7.92 -19.20 -19.60
CA PHE A 572 6.48 -19.12 -19.46
C PHE A 572 5.96 -17.84 -20.11
N GLU A 573 4.64 -17.67 -20.16
CA GLU A 573 3.97 -16.57 -20.88
C GLU A 573 4.50 -15.17 -20.48
N TYR A 574 4.85 -14.97 -19.21
CA TYR A 574 5.23 -13.65 -18.68
C TYR A 574 6.73 -13.49 -18.44
N GLY A 575 7.56 -14.44 -18.81
CA GLY A 575 9.00 -14.30 -18.58
C GLY A 575 9.82 -15.57 -18.81
N PHE A 576 11.02 -15.57 -18.24
CA PHE A 576 11.92 -16.72 -18.33
C PHE A 576 12.87 -16.78 -17.13
N TYR A 577 13.42 -17.97 -16.89
CA TYR A 577 14.56 -18.22 -16.01
C TYR A 577 15.61 -19.04 -16.73
N LYS A 578 16.87 -18.54 -16.75
CA LYS A 578 18.00 -19.21 -17.39
C LYS A 578 19.18 -19.26 -16.44
N THR A 579 19.87 -20.42 -16.44
CA THR A 579 21.15 -20.58 -15.75
C THR A 579 22.20 -21.15 -16.69
N ASN A 580 23.45 -20.82 -16.41
CA ASN A 580 24.62 -21.39 -17.09
C ASN A 580 25.77 -21.58 -16.11
N TYR A 581 26.53 -22.64 -16.30
CA TYR A 581 27.66 -23.00 -15.44
C TYR A 581 28.83 -23.38 -16.32
N SER A 582 30.02 -22.85 -16.03
CA SER A 582 31.24 -23.15 -16.78
C SER A 582 32.44 -23.22 -15.85
N TYR A 583 33.40 -24.04 -16.19
CA TYR A 583 34.69 -24.16 -15.52
C TYR A 583 35.81 -23.86 -16.50
N ASN A 584 36.69 -22.95 -16.12
CA ASN A 584 37.91 -22.64 -16.88
C ASN A 584 39.12 -23.23 -16.13
N GLU A 585 39.67 -24.32 -16.71
CA GLU A 585 40.81 -25.01 -16.12
C GLU A 585 42.10 -24.17 -16.10
N SER A 586 42.29 -23.25 -17.07
CA SER A 586 43.54 -22.49 -17.19
C SER A 586 43.77 -21.51 -16.04
N ASN A 587 42.69 -20.96 -15.48
CA ASN A 587 42.74 -20.04 -14.35
C ASN A 587 42.02 -20.57 -13.11
N ASN A 588 41.60 -21.82 -13.13
CA ASN A 588 40.92 -22.54 -12.03
C ASN A 588 39.69 -21.79 -11.50
N THR A 589 38.82 -21.28 -12.41
CA THR A 589 37.62 -20.51 -12.05
C THR A 589 36.36 -21.19 -12.49
N ILE A 590 35.33 -21.14 -11.63
CA ILE A 590 33.94 -21.50 -11.98
C ILE A 590 33.16 -20.21 -12.16
N THR A 591 32.43 -20.12 -13.26
CA THR A 591 31.48 -19.01 -13.51
C THR A 591 30.06 -19.55 -13.57
N THR A 592 29.18 -18.98 -12.76
CA THR A 592 27.75 -19.25 -12.78
C THR A 592 27.00 -17.98 -13.19
N ILE A 593 26.01 -18.13 -14.04
CA ILE A 593 25.16 -17.02 -14.52
C ILE A 593 23.72 -17.43 -14.34
N ALA A 594 22.90 -16.54 -13.77
CA ALA A 594 21.45 -16.69 -13.72
C ALA A 594 20.77 -15.43 -14.25
N SER A 595 19.65 -15.58 -14.94
CA SER A 595 18.80 -14.48 -15.41
C SER A 595 17.34 -14.84 -15.22
N LEU A 596 16.63 -14.00 -14.48
CA LEU A 596 15.20 -14.09 -14.21
C LEU A 596 14.52 -12.84 -14.75
N GLN A 597 13.49 -13.01 -15.57
CA GLN A 597 12.70 -11.90 -16.12
C GLN A 597 11.21 -12.14 -15.90
N LEU A 598 10.53 -11.08 -15.45
CA LEU A 598 9.07 -10.97 -15.37
C LEU A 598 8.60 -9.75 -16.14
N ASN A 599 7.75 -9.93 -17.15
CA ASN A 599 7.30 -8.87 -18.06
C ASN A 599 6.02 -8.16 -17.60
N GLN A 600 5.28 -8.76 -16.67
CA GLN A 600 4.04 -8.21 -16.14
C GLN A 600 4.02 -8.34 -14.62
N ASN A 601 3.52 -7.31 -13.97
CA ASN A 601 3.38 -7.28 -12.51
C ASN A 601 2.01 -7.77 -12.01
N VAL A 602 0.99 -7.87 -12.89
CA VAL A 602 -0.33 -8.39 -12.56
C VAL A 602 -0.52 -9.72 -13.26
N ILE A 603 -0.74 -10.78 -12.49
CA ILE A 603 -0.93 -12.14 -12.98
C ILE A 603 -2.39 -12.53 -12.78
N PRO A 604 -3.15 -12.79 -13.85
CA PRO A 604 -4.54 -13.24 -13.75
C PRO A 604 -4.69 -14.49 -12.89
N ALA A 605 -5.78 -14.56 -12.11
CA ALA A 605 -6.05 -15.67 -11.19
C ALA A 605 -5.92 -17.06 -11.87
N GLU A 606 -6.43 -17.21 -13.10
CA GLU A 606 -6.36 -18.46 -13.86
C GLU A 606 -4.94 -18.86 -14.29
N LYS A 607 -3.98 -17.91 -14.22
CA LYS A 607 -2.56 -18.15 -14.53
C LYS A 607 -1.70 -18.39 -13.29
N TYR A 608 -2.28 -18.26 -12.11
CA TYR A 608 -1.53 -18.31 -10.84
C TYR A 608 -0.74 -19.60 -10.64
N GLN A 609 -1.32 -20.76 -10.97
CA GLN A 609 -0.63 -22.04 -10.81
C GLN A 609 0.61 -22.17 -11.71
N TYR A 610 0.59 -21.54 -12.90
CA TYR A 610 1.75 -21.52 -13.79
C TYR A 610 2.90 -20.69 -13.20
N ILE A 611 2.59 -19.49 -12.64
CA ILE A 611 3.61 -18.64 -12.01
C ILE A 611 4.18 -19.29 -10.75
N ARG A 612 3.32 -19.92 -9.93
CA ARG A 612 3.73 -20.68 -8.74
C ARG A 612 4.71 -21.81 -9.10
N LYS A 613 4.37 -22.59 -10.11
CA LYS A 613 5.25 -23.67 -10.62
C LYS A 613 6.57 -23.12 -11.14
N PHE A 614 6.53 -22.03 -11.89
CA PHE A 614 7.71 -21.38 -12.45
C PHE A 614 8.66 -20.90 -11.35
N PHE A 615 8.18 -20.13 -10.36
CA PHE A 615 9.01 -19.67 -9.25
C PHE A 615 9.44 -20.82 -8.33
N GLY A 616 8.64 -21.89 -8.22
CA GLY A 616 9.05 -23.14 -7.58
C GLY A 616 10.31 -23.73 -8.23
N GLY A 617 10.36 -23.78 -9.55
CA GLY A 617 11.55 -24.22 -10.30
C GLY A 617 12.77 -23.32 -10.08
N VAL A 618 12.57 -22.00 -9.97
CA VAL A 618 13.67 -21.06 -9.63
C VAL A 618 14.24 -21.34 -8.25
N ILE A 619 13.37 -21.65 -7.26
CA ILE A 619 13.80 -21.96 -5.88
C ILE A 619 14.48 -23.33 -5.82
N GLU A 620 14.03 -24.34 -6.57
CA GLU A 620 14.63 -25.66 -6.62
C GLU A 620 16.10 -25.65 -7.09
N GLU A 621 16.48 -24.68 -7.95
CA GLU A 621 17.87 -24.54 -8.40
C GLU A 621 18.85 -24.31 -7.24
N TYR A 622 18.41 -23.72 -6.12
CA TYR A 622 19.28 -23.52 -4.94
C TYR A 622 19.65 -24.82 -4.22
N THR A 623 18.94 -25.91 -4.47
CA THR A 623 19.28 -27.23 -3.94
C THR A 623 20.41 -27.90 -4.71
N GLU A 624 20.71 -27.42 -5.92
CA GLU A 624 21.79 -27.95 -6.74
C GLU A 624 23.16 -27.56 -6.20
N LYS A 625 24.18 -28.39 -6.44
CA LYS A 625 25.52 -28.20 -5.91
C LYS A 625 26.59 -28.25 -6.98
N ILE A 626 27.50 -27.31 -6.92
CA ILE A 626 28.80 -27.41 -7.55
C ILE A 626 29.66 -28.26 -6.64
N VAL A 627 30.24 -29.32 -7.19
CA VAL A 627 31.12 -30.21 -6.42
C VAL A 627 32.56 -30.01 -6.88
N ILE A 628 33.40 -29.64 -5.96
CA ILE A 628 34.85 -29.56 -6.16
C ILE A 628 35.53 -30.59 -5.27
N ARG A 629 36.67 -31.08 -5.73
CA ARG A 629 37.48 -32.08 -4.99
C ARG A 629 38.95 -31.68 -4.98
N LYS A 630 39.64 -32.12 -3.95
CA LYS A 630 41.11 -31.99 -3.89
C LYS A 630 41.72 -32.94 -4.94
N LYS A 631 42.72 -32.45 -5.66
CA LYS A 631 43.44 -33.21 -6.73
C LYS A 631 44.20 -34.40 -6.17
#